data_5756520d6896f2c599d732e93daa3784
#
_entry.id   5756520d6896f2c599d732e93daa3784
#
_cell.length_a   1.000
_cell.length_b   1.000
_cell.length_c   1.000
_cell.angle_alpha   90.00
_cell.angle_beta   90.00
_cell.angle_gamma   90.00
#
_symmetry.space_group_name_H-M   'P 1'
#
loop_
_entity.id
_entity.type
_entity.pdbx_description
1 polymer ?
#
loop_
_entity_poly.entity_id
_entity_poly.type
_entity_poly.pdbx_seq_one_letter_code
_entity_poly.pdbx_strand_id
1 'polypeptide(L)'
;MKLTFKNDTFKILQIADTQEGRKVSPDTLALISAALDREEPDLVVYSGDQIWGRGFHGDVNQVRRVLKELTAPVVERHLPFAICFGNHDRQVGLDNRAQFEIYKEIPGFIGEDTPGVDGVGNCVLEIADGDRPGYLLYLIDSHSSLKVGYDHVHQNQIDWYRGVRDSYEKQYGHTIPSVVIQHIPVCEVFDLLTQVKKSTKGAVQG
;
A
#
# COMPACT_ATOMS: atom_id res chain seq x y z
N MET A 1 5.97 7.05 14.68
CA MET A 1 5.60 8.46 14.31
C MET A 1 4.10 8.58 14.43
N LYS A 2 3.54 9.64 15.03
CA LYS A 2 2.07 9.83 15.16
C LYS A 2 1.59 10.57 13.90
N LEU A 3 0.63 9.99 13.18
CA LEU A 3 -0.05 10.66 12.07
C LEU A 3 -1.17 11.53 12.66
N THR A 4 -1.25 12.79 12.26
CA THR A 4 -2.25 13.73 12.78
C THR A 4 -2.77 14.65 11.70
N PHE A 5 -4.04 15.00 11.78
CA PHE A 5 -4.62 16.03 10.93
C PHE A 5 -3.90 17.38 11.14
N LYS A 6 -3.74 18.12 10.04
CA LYS A 6 -3.27 19.51 10.02
C LYS A 6 -4.35 20.39 9.42
N ASN A 7 -4.95 21.28 10.21
CA ASN A 7 -6.04 22.14 9.74
C ASN A 7 -7.17 21.35 9.05
N ASP A 8 -7.66 20.32 9.72
CA ASP A 8 -8.73 19.42 9.25
C ASP A 8 -8.40 18.66 7.95
N THR A 9 -7.14 18.63 7.57
CA THR A 9 -6.68 17.96 6.35
C THR A 9 -5.55 16.97 6.66
N PHE A 10 -5.56 15.84 5.96
CA PHE A 10 -4.47 14.88 5.94
C PHE A 10 -4.30 14.36 4.51
N LYS A 11 -3.14 14.56 3.92
CA LYS A 11 -2.88 14.19 2.53
C LYS A 11 -2.13 12.87 2.43
N ILE A 12 -2.68 11.93 1.69
CA ILE A 12 -2.03 10.66 1.37
C ILE A 12 -1.67 10.65 -0.11
N LEU A 13 -0.39 10.48 -0.44
CA LEU A 13 0.04 10.19 -1.79
C LEU A 13 0.14 8.68 -1.99
N GLN A 14 -0.69 8.13 -2.87
CA GLN A 14 -0.63 6.73 -3.26
C GLN A 14 0.25 6.59 -4.51
N ILE A 15 1.20 5.65 -4.47
CA ILE A 15 2.07 5.27 -5.57
C ILE A 15 1.86 3.79 -5.83
N ALA A 16 1.48 3.42 -7.05
CA ALA A 16 1.26 2.04 -7.47
C ALA A 16 2.09 1.71 -8.70
N ASP A 17 2.40 0.44 -8.89
CA ASP A 17 2.87 -0.12 -10.16
C ASP A 17 4.12 0.57 -10.73
N THR A 18 5.08 0.90 -9.89
CA THR A 18 6.37 1.40 -10.37
C THR A 18 7.14 0.33 -11.12
N GLN A 19 6.93 -0.94 -10.77
CA GLN A 19 7.44 -2.14 -11.45
C GLN A 19 8.93 -2.04 -11.81
N GLU A 20 9.71 -1.50 -10.90
CA GLU A 20 11.12 -1.27 -11.12
C GLU A 20 11.92 -2.57 -11.22
N GLY A 21 12.88 -2.55 -12.13
CA GLY A 21 13.83 -3.64 -12.29
C GLY A 21 15.06 -3.49 -11.39
N ARG A 22 16.13 -4.20 -11.75
CA ARG A 22 17.42 -4.17 -11.01
C ARG A 22 18.07 -2.79 -10.93
N LYS A 23 17.64 -1.84 -11.72
CA LYS A 23 18.05 -0.45 -11.72
C LYS A 23 16.78 0.40 -11.77
N VAL A 24 16.60 1.24 -10.77
CA VAL A 24 15.46 2.16 -10.73
C VAL A 24 15.59 3.19 -11.85
N SER A 25 14.50 3.46 -12.52
CA SER A 25 14.46 4.46 -13.59
C SER A 25 14.64 5.86 -13.01
N PRO A 26 15.56 6.68 -13.56
CA PRO A 26 15.65 8.09 -13.19
C PRO A 26 14.33 8.86 -13.39
N ASP A 27 13.55 8.48 -14.40
CA ASP A 27 12.26 9.12 -14.68
C ASP A 27 11.22 8.79 -13.59
N THR A 28 11.22 7.55 -13.07
CA THR A 28 10.38 7.18 -11.92
C THR A 28 10.75 8.01 -10.69
N LEU A 29 12.03 8.13 -10.38
CA LEU A 29 12.49 8.93 -9.24
C LEU A 29 12.16 10.42 -9.41
N ALA A 30 12.31 10.95 -10.61
CA ALA A 30 11.96 12.34 -10.93
C ALA A 30 10.45 12.58 -10.80
N LEU A 31 9.61 11.64 -11.27
CA LEU A 31 8.16 11.72 -11.17
C LEU A 31 7.71 11.67 -9.70
N ILE A 32 8.24 10.73 -8.92
CA ILE A 32 7.95 10.64 -7.49
C ILE A 32 8.35 11.95 -6.79
N SER A 33 9.55 12.46 -7.05
CA SER A 33 10.02 13.71 -6.46
C SER A 33 9.11 14.89 -6.83
N ALA A 34 8.73 15.01 -8.09
CA ALA A 34 7.83 16.08 -8.54
C ALA A 34 6.44 15.98 -7.91
N ALA A 35 5.90 14.76 -7.75
CA ALA A 35 4.63 14.55 -7.06
C ALA A 35 4.72 14.93 -5.58
N LEU A 36 5.79 14.55 -4.89
CA LEU A 36 6.03 14.90 -3.49
C LEU A 36 6.14 16.42 -3.29
N ASP A 37 6.88 17.11 -4.16
CA ASP A 37 7.07 18.55 -4.09
C ASP A 37 5.79 19.33 -4.41
N ARG A 38 4.95 18.80 -5.30
CA ARG A 38 3.70 19.43 -5.69
C ARG A 38 2.60 19.23 -4.65
N GLU A 39 2.45 18.00 -4.16
CA GLU A 39 1.32 17.63 -3.31
C GLU A 39 1.60 17.81 -1.82
N GLU A 40 2.87 17.82 -1.41
CA GLU A 40 3.30 17.96 -0.01
C GLU A 40 2.49 17.00 0.91
N PRO A 41 2.55 15.68 0.69
CA PRO A 41 1.74 14.73 1.43
C PRO A 41 2.20 14.59 2.88
N ASP A 42 1.28 14.18 3.75
CA ASP A 42 1.57 13.82 5.15
C ASP A 42 1.98 12.34 5.28
N LEU A 43 1.60 11.51 4.32
CA LEU A 43 1.91 10.08 4.25
C LEU A 43 2.05 9.64 2.79
N VAL A 44 3.02 8.78 2.51
CA VAL A 44 3.12 8.08 1.23
C VAL A 44 2.74 6.61 1.42
N VAL A 45 1.91 6.06 0.54
CA VAL A 45 1.60 4.63 0.50
C VAL A 45 1.98 4.05 -0.85
N TYR A 46 2.95 3.14 -0.85
CA TYR A 46 3.22 2.32 -2.02
C TYR A 46 2.25 1.14 -2.01
N SER A 47 1.33 1.10 -2.97
CA SER A 47 0.19 0.18 -2.95
C SER A 47 0.34 -1.05 -3.85
N GLY A 48 1.56 -1.55 -3.99
CA GLY A 48 1.85 -2.80 -4.68
C GLY A 48 2.58 -2.64 -6.00
N ASP A 49 3.22 -3.73 -6.42
CA ASP A 49 4.01 -3.83 -7.63
C ASP A 49 5.14 -2.78 -7.71
N GLN A 50 5.85 -2.64 -6.59
CA GLN A 50 6.99 -1.71 -6.50
C GLN A 50 8.15 -2.18 -7.37
N ILE A 51 8.39 -3.48 -7.40
CA ILE A 51 9.47 -4.10 -8.15
C ILE A 51 8.95 -5.29 -8.98
N TRP A 52 9.60 -5.53 -10.11
CA TRP A 52 9.25 -6.61 -10.99
C TRP A 52 10.40 -7.60 -11.18
N GLY A 53 10.09 -8.89 -11.13
CA GLY A 53 11.03 -10.01 -11.02
C GLY A 53 12.16 -10.14 -12.05
N ARG A 54 12.25 -9.29 -13.06
CA ARG A 54 13.24 -9.42 -14.13
C ARG A 54 14.68 -9.31 -13.62
N GLY A 55 15.35 -10.46 -13.55
CA GLY A 55 16.79 -10.57 -13.33
C GLY A 55 17.27 -10.47 -11.88
N PHE A 56 16.39 -10.46 -10.88
CA PHE A 56 16.81 -10.39 -9.47
C PHE A 56 17.34 -11.72 -8.91
N HIS A 57 16.76 -12.84 -9.31
CA HIS A 57 17.20 -14.19 -8.91
C HIS A 57 17.34 -14.40 -7.39
N GLY A 58 16.54 -13.72 -6.57
CA GLY A 58 16.57 -13.85 -5.11
C GLY A 58 17.75 -13.17 -4.42
N ASP A 59 18.49 -12.31 -5.09
CA ASP A 59 19.61 -11.56 -4.47
C ASP A 59 19.07 -10.49 -3.53
N VAL A 60 19.11 -10.79 -2.22
CA VAL A 60 18.63 -9.93 -1.13
C VAL A 60 19.28 -8.54 -1.16
N ASN A 61 20.58 -8.47 -1.44
CA ASN A 61 21.31 -7.18 -1.43
C ASN A 61 20.87 -6.32 -2.62
N GLN A 62 20.55 -6.94 -3.76
CA GLN A 62 20.07 -6.24 -4.90
C GLN A 62 18.63 -5.72 -4.68
N VAL A 63 17.75 -6.56 -4.12
CA VAL A 63 16.38 -6.14 -3.74
C VAL A 63 16.46 -5.00 -2.75
N ARG A 64 17.24 -5.13 -1.67
CA ARG A 64 17.46 -4.07 -0.67
C ARG A 64 17.91 -2.75 -1.30
N ARG A 65 18.88 -2.81 -2.21
CA ARG A 65 19.36 -1.61 -2.89
C ARG A 65 18.26 -0.93 -3.70
N VAL A 66 17.50 -1.69 -4.49
CA VAL A 66 16.44 -1.16 -5.34
C VAL A 66 15.31 -0.56 -4.50
N LEU A 67 14.88 -1.23 -3.43
CA LEU A 67 13.84 -0.70 -2.54
C LEU A 67 14.30 0.58 -1.84
N LYS A 68 15.56 0.65 -1.39
CA LYS A 68 16.13 1.87 -0.80
C LYS A 68 16.23 3.01 -1.84
N GLU A 69 16.61 2.71 -3.08
CA GLU A 69 16.68 3.70 -4.16
C GLU A 69 15.29 4.21 -4.54
N LEU A 70 14.30 3.33 -4.68
CA LEU A 70 12.93 3.70 -5.01
C LEU A 70 12.28 4.59 -3.94
N THR A 71 12.57 4.33 -2.66
CA THR A 71 12.01 5.09 -1.55
C THR A 71 12.83 6.32 -1.16
N ALA A 72 14.03 6.50 -1.73
CA ALA A 72 14.92 7.61 -1.40
C ALA A 72 14.25 8.99 -1.46
N PRO A 73 13.42 9.35 -2.48
CA PRO A 73 12.77 10.65 -2.52
C PRO A 73 11.85 10.93 -1.32
N VAL A 74 11.23 9.89 -0.76
CA VAL A 74 10.37 9.99 0.44
C VAL A 74 11.21 10.15 1.69
N VAL A 75 12.27 9.34 1.82
CA VAL A 75 13.21 9.37 2.96
C VAL A 75 13.93 10.72 3.07
N GLU A 76 14.39 11.27 1.95
CA GLU A 76 15.06 12.57 1.88
C GLU A 76 14.17 13.73 2.37
N ARG A 77 12.85 13.59 2.22
CA ARG A 77 11.86 14.56 2.72
C ARG A 77 11.36 14.26 4.12
N HIS A 78 11.94 13.26 4.79
CA HIS A 78 11.55 12.80 6.13
C HIS A 78 10.05 12.47 6.26
N LEU A 79 9.42 12.03 5.18
CA LEU A 79 8.02 11.67 5.15
C LEU A 79 7.83 10.23 5.68
N PRO A 80 6.76 9.97 6.45
CA PRO A 80 6.37 8.61 6.75
C PRO A 80 5.86 7.91 5.50
N PHE A 81 6.12 6.60 5.42
CA PHE A 81 5.55 5.79 4.36
C PHE A 81 5.20 4.37 4.83
N ALA A 82 4.26 3.77 4.12
CA ALA A 82 3.84 2.38 4.30
C ALA A 82 3.67 1.70 2.94
N ILE A 83 3.50 0.38 2.95
CA ILE A 83 3.40 -0.41 1.72
C ILE A 83 2.25 -1.42 1.79
N CYS A 84 1.66 -1.74 0.64
CA CYS A 84 1.05 -3.03 0.37
C CYS A 84 1.90 -3.76 -0.67
N PHE A 85 1.85 -5.09 -0.68
CA PHE A 85 2.46 -5.87 -1.75
C PHE A 85 1.47 -6.06 -2.91
N GLY A 86 2.03 -6.13 -4.12
CA GLY A 86 1.33 -6.52 -5.33
C GLY A 86 1.73 -7.91 -5.81
N ASN A 87 1.22 -8.31 -6.96
CA ASN A 87 1.44 -9.64 -7.49
C ASN A 87 2.84 -9.81 -8.13
N HIS A 88 3.52 -8.73 -8.47
CA HIS A 88 4.87 -8.80 -9.06
C HIS A 88 5.99 -8.74 -8.02
N ASP A 89 5.80 -8.17 -6.85
CA ASP A 89 6.87 -7.98 -5.86
C ASP A 89 7.58 -9.28 -5.49
N ARG A 90 6.85 -10.37 -5.28
CA ARG A 90 7.44 -11.69 -4.96
C ARG A 90 8.20 -12.34 -6.13
N GLN A 91 8.02 -11.87 -7.35
CA GLN A 91 8.67 -12.44 -8.53
C GLN A 91 10.18 -12.18 -8.59
N VAL A 92 10.70 -11.32 -7.72
CA VAL A 92 12.14 -11.10 -7.57
C VAL A 92 12.89 -12.31 -6.98
N GLY A 93 12.16 -13.37 -6.61
CA GLY A 93 12.72 -14.57 -5.98
C GLY A 93 12.98 -14.40 -4.47
N LEU A 94 12.45 -13.35 -3.88
CA LEU A 94 12.42 -13.09 -2.44
C LEU A 94 10.96 -12.92 -2.04
N ASP A 95 10.51 -13.64 -1.01
CA ASP A 95 9.12 -13.56 -0.57
C ASP A 95 8.78 -12.19 0.07
N ASN A 96 7.48 -11.92 0.20
CA ASN A 96 7.00 -10.66 0.74
C ASN A 96 7.46 -10.45 2.20
N ARG A 97 7.59 -11.53 3.00
CA ARG A 97 8.05 -11.47 4.39
C ARG A 97 9.48 -10.95 4.47
N ALA A 98 10.39 -11.52 3.67
CA ALA A 98 11.76 -11.08 3.61
C ALA A 98 11.91 -9.65 3.07
N GLN A 99 11.06 -9.25 2.11
CA GLN A 99 11.03 -7.86 1.61
C GLN A 99 10.51 -6.90 2.67
N PHE A 100 9.50 -7.29 3.45
CA PHE A 100 8.96 -6.48 4.53
C PHE A 100 10.02 -6.17 5.59
N GLU A 101 10.88 -7.14 5.94
CA GLU A 101 12.00 -6.91 6.85
C GLU A 101 13.02 -5.89 6.26
N ILE A 102 13.19 -5.86 4.93
CA ILE A 102 14.00 -4.83 4.28
C ILE A 102 13.36 -3.44 4.43
N TYR A 103 12.03 -3.32 4.23
CA TYR A 103 11.33 -2.05 4.43
C TYR A 103 11.47 -1.52 5.86
N LYS A 104 11.45 -2.38 6.85
CA LYS A 104 11.66 -2.00 8.27
C LYS A 104 13.03 -1.38 8.55
N GLU A 105 14.04 -1.65 7.71
CA GLU A 105 15.36 -1.01 7.79
C GLU A 105 15.36 0.43 7.22
N ILE A 106 14.33 0.83 6.46
CA ILE A 106 14.31 2.11 5.75
C ILE A 106 13.72 3.20 6.66
N PRO A 107 14.41 4.34 6.86
CA PRO A 107 13.90 5.43 7.68
C PRO A 107 12.54 5.94 7.18
N GLY A 108 11.63 6.21 8.10
CA GLY A 108 10.28 6.68 7.77
C GLY A 108 9.25 5.59 7.47
N PHE A 109 9.67 4.32 7.38
CA PHE A 109 8.72 3.22 7.25
C PHE A 109 7.91 3.05 8.55
N ILE A 110 6.59 3.03 8.41
CA ILE A 110 5.65 2.92 9.55
C ILE A 110 4.68 1.75 9.40
N GLY A 111 4.85 0.93 8.35
CA GLY A 111 4.02 -0.27 8.16
C GLY A 111 4.25 -1.28 9.28
N GLU A 112 3.20 -1.98 9.64
CA GLU A 112 3.22 -3.08 10.59
C GLU A 112 2.70 -4.34 9.92
N ASP A 113 2.89 -5.48 10.58
CA ASP A 113 2.37 -6.76 10.11
C ASP A 113 1.63 -7.44 11.26
N THR A 114 0.32 -7.60 11.11
CA THR A 114 -0.54 -8.17 12.14
C THR A 114 -0.33 -9.69 12.22
N PRO A 115 0.12 -10.22 13.37
CA PRO A 115 0.33 -11.65 13.51
C PRO A 115 -0.95 -12.47 13.34
N GLY A 116 -0.86 -13.60 12.62
CA GLY A 116 -1.98 -14.53 12.46
C GLY A 116 -3.00 -14.11 11.40
N VAL A 117 -2.75 -13.01 10.69
CA VAL A 117 -3.54 -12.59 9.52
C VAL A 117 -2.81 -13.03 8.26
N ASP A 118 -3.53 -13.61 7.30
CA ASP A 118 -2.96 -14.09 6.03
C ASP A 118 -2.34 -12.94 5.24
N GLY A 119 -1.25 -13.22 4.53
CA GLY A 119 -0.48 -12.23 3.80
C GLY A 119 0.59 -11.54 4.66
N VAL A 120 1.10 -10.41 4.19
CA VAL A 120 2.20 -9.65 4.82
C VAL A 120 1.93 -8.16 4.75
N GLY A 121 2.06 -7.48 5.90
CA GLY A 121 1.89 -6.03 5.97
C GLY A 121 0.44 -5.60 6.20
N ASN A 122 -0.43 -6.54 6.61
CA ASN A 122 -1.78 -6.16 7.04
C ASN A 122 -1.70 -5.35 8.33
N CYS A 123 -2.10 -4.09 8.25
CA CYS A 123 -2.12 -3.22 9.42
C CYS A 123 -3.17 -2.12 9.33
N VAL A 124 -3.44 -1.48 10.45
CA VAL A 124 -4.23 -0.27 10.53
C VAL A 124 -3.36 0.88 11.03
N LEU A 125 -3.35 1.97 10.29
CA LEU A 125 -2.70 3.21 10.69
C LEU A 125 -3.77 4.20 11.15
N GLU A 126 -3.57 4.74 12.35
CA GLU A 126 -4.47 5.73 12.94
C GLU A 126 -4.02 7.13 12.55
N ILE A 127 -4.92 7.92 12.00
CA ILE A 127 -4.74 9.36 11.79
C ILE A 127 -5.53 10.07 12.88
N ALA A 128 -4.82 10.68 13.82
CA ALA A 128 -5.41 11.28 15.00
C ALA A 128 -5.97 12.68 14.73
N ASP A 129 -7.12 12.94 15.33
CA ASP A 129 -7.67 14.28 15.53
C ASP A 129 -7.55 14.64 17.03
N GLY A 130 -6.54 15.44 17.36
CA GLY A 130 -6.15 15.68 18.73
C GLY A 130 -5.70 14.37 19.44
N ASP A 131 -6.43 13.98 20.48
CA ASP A 131 -6.14 12.78 21.29
C ASP A 131 -7.00 11.57 20.90
N ARG A 132 -7.77 11.65 19.83
CA ARG A 132 -8.67 10.59 19.37
C ARG A 132 -8.37 10.20 17.93
N PRO A 133 -8.71 8.98 17.51
CA PRO A 133 -8.65 8.61 16.10
C PRO A 133 -9.72 9.40 15.33
N GLY A 134 -9.28 10.15 14.33
CA GLY A 134 -10.16 10.85 13.38
C GLY A 134 -10.41 10.02 12.13
N TYR A 135 -9.44 9.20 11.72
CA TYR A 135 -9.52 8.36 10.54
C TYR A 135 -8.64 7.11 10.66
N LEU A 136 -9.07 6.01 10.04
CA LEU A 136 -8.29 4.77 9.97
C LEU A 136 -7.91 4.45 8.53
N LEU A 137 -6.65 4.11 8.32
CA LEU A 137 -6.14 3.61 7.06
C LEU A 137 -5.78 2.14 7.21
N TYR A 138 -6.55 1.26 6.57
CA TYR A 138 -6.23 -0.16 6.51
C TYR A 138 -5.37 -0.46 5.30
N LEU A 139 -4.26 -1.13 5.53
CA LEU A 139 -3.42 -1.70 4.48
C LEU A 139 -3.65 -3.21 4.48
N ILE A 140 -4.06 -3.76 3.34
CA ILE A 140 -4.40 -5.18 3.22
C ILE A 140 -3.58 -5.79 2.07
N ASP A 141 -2.86 -6.87 2.37
CA ASP A 141 -2.22 -7.70 1.36
C ASP A 141 -3.31 -8.47 0.59
N SER A 142 -3.52 -8.12 -0.65
CA SER A 142 -4.46 -8.79 -1.56
C SER A 142 -3.86 -10.03 -2.23
N HIS A 143 -2.70 -10.48 -1.73
CA HIS A 143 -1.95 -11.62 -2.22
C HIS A 143 -1.41 -11.46 -3.64
N SER A 144 -1.41 -12.51 -4.44
CA SER A 144 -0.68 -12.54 -5.70
C SER A 144 -1.45 -13.31 -6.77
N SER A 145 -0.77 -13.58 -7.89
CA SER A 145 -1.32 -14.42 -8.95
C SER A 145 -1.45 -15.87 -8.51
N LEU A 146 -2.54 -16.49 -8.88
CA LEU A 146 -2.78 -17.93 -8.82
C LEU A 146 -2.36 -18.59 -10.15
N LYS A 147 -2.54 -19.91 -10.24
CA LYS A 147 -2.35 -20.65 -11.50
C LYS A 147 -3.29 -20.15 -12.61
N VAL A 148 -4.49 -19.72 -12.21
CA VAL A 148 -5.48 -19.08 -13.08
C VAL A 148 -6.03 -17.87 -12.35
N GLY A 149 -5.80 -16.67 -12.88
CA GLY A 149 -6.28 -15.40 -12.30
C GLY A 149 -5.45 -14.89 -11.12
N TYR A 150 -6.08 -14.10 -10.31
CA TYR A 150 -5.51 -13.49 -9.11
C TYR A 150 -6.12 -14.09 -7.85
N ASP A 151 -5.37 -14.02 -6.77
CA ASP A 151 -5.87 -14.28 -5.43
C ASP A 151 -6.74 -13.11 -4.93
N HIS A 152 -7.25 -13.23 -3.73
CA HIS A 152 -8.18 -12.26 -3.16
C HIS A 152 -7.93 -12.12 -1.66
N VAL A 153 -8.54 -11.14 -1.05
CA VAL A 153 -8.53 -10.95 0.41
C VAL A 153 -9.21 -12.15 1.09
N HIS A 154 -8.49 -12.84 1.97
CA HIS A 154 -8.95 -14.05 2.63
C HIS A 154 -9.92 -13.75 3.79
N GLN A 155 -10.71 -14.77 4.19
CA GLN A 155 -11.73 -14.60 5.23
C GLN A 155 -11.14 -14.12 6.56
N ASN A 156 -9.96 -14.59 6.97
CA ASN A 156 -9.34 -14.17 8.23
C ASN A 156 -8.87 -12.70 8.21
N GLN A 157 -8.53 -12.15 7.03
CA GLN A 157 -8.25 -10.73 6.86
C GLN A 157 -9.53 -9.89 7.01
N ILE A 158 -10.65 -10.39 6.47
CA ILE A 158 -11.98 -9.76 6.63
C ILE A 158 -12.39 -9.78 8.10
N ASP A 159 -12.19 -10.91 8.78
CA ASP A 159 -12.53 -11.07 10.20
C ASP A 159 -11.64 -10.18 11.08
N TRP A 160 -10.35 -10.07 10.77
CA TRP A 160 -9.45 -9.11 11.40
C TRP A 160 -9.91 -7.66 11.20
N TYR A 161 -10.22 -7.26 9.97
CA TYR A 161 -10.73 -5.91 9.67
C TYR A 161 -11.98 -5.60 10.50
N ARG A 162 -12.95 -6.54 10.54
CA ARG A 162 -14.18 -6.39 11.34
C ARG A 162 -13.86 -6.26 12.83
N GLY A 163 -13.00 -7.12 13.34
CA GLY A 163 -12.59 -7.09 14.75
C GLY A 163 -11.93 -5.77 15.15
N VAL A 164 -11.06 -5.23 14.31
CA VAL A 164 -10.43 -3.91 14.53
C VAL A 164 -11.48 -2.81 14.51
N ARG A 165 -12.33 -2.75 13.48
CA ARG A 165 -13.41 -1.77 13.35
C ARG A 165 -14.31 -1.79 14.61
N ASP A 166 -14.78 -2.98 15.01
CA ASP A 166 -15.69 -3.15 16.13
C ASP A 166 -15.03 -2.76 17.47
N SER A 167 -13.72 -2.98 17.60
CA SER A 167 -12.96 -2.56 18.78
C SER A 167 -12.90 -1.03 18.91
N TYR A 168 -12.65 -0.32 17.81
CA TYR A 168 -12.69 1.14 17.77
C TYR A 168 -14.10 1.67 18.06
N GLU A 169 -15.12 1.09 17.43
CA GLU A 169 -16.51 1.49 17.67
C GLU A 169 -16.92 1.30 19.13
N LYS A 170 -16.54 0.17 19.74
CA LYS A 170 -16.76 -0.08 21.15
C LYS A 170 -16.03 0.91 22.07
N GLN A 171 -14.80 1.26 21.73
CA GLN A 171 -13.97 2.15 22.55
C GLN A 171 -14.42 3.61 22.47
N TYR A 172 -14.85 4.07 21.30
CA TYR A 172 -15.13 5.48 21.03
C TYR A 172 -16.63 5.78 20.90
N GLY A 173 -17.50 4.76 20.86
CA GLY A 173 -18.96 4.88 20.84
C GLY A 173 -19.53 5.25 19.46
N HIS A 174 -18.71 5.27 18.41
CA HIS A 174 -19.13 5.52 17.02
C HIS A 174 -18.13 4.90 16.04
N THR A 175 -18.57 4.67 14.83
CA THR A 175 -17.71 4.18 13.73
C THR A 175 -16.71 5.25 13.32
N ILE A 176 -15.41 4.92 13.32
CA ILE A 176 -14.38 5.81 12.82
C ILE A 176 -14.34 5.72 11.29
N PRO A 177 -14.41 6.85 10.55
CA PRO A 177 -14.24 6.84 9.10
C PRO A 177 -12.93 6.16 8.69
N SER A 178 -12.98 5.39 7.59
CA SER A 178 -11.79 4.65 7.17
C SER A 178 -11.72 4.47 5.66
N VAL A 179 -10.51 4.18 5.18
CA VAL A 179 -10.24 3.72 3.82
C VAL A 179 -9.39 2.46 3.86
N VAL A 180 -9.60 1.58 2.90
CA VAL A 180 -8.77 0.39 2.65
C VAL A 180 -7.91 0.67 1.44
N ILE A 181 -6.61 0.37 1.53
CA ILE A 181 -5.69 0.32 0.40
C ILE A 181 -5.24 -1.13 0.24
N GLN A 182 -5.44 -1.66 -0.95
CA GLN A 182 -4.98 -2.98 -1.41
C GLN A 182 -4.56 -2.88 -2.87
N HIS A 183 -3.80 -3.86 -3.36
CA HIS A 183 -3.31 -3.83 -4.74
C HIS A 183 -4.31 -4.44 -5.73
N ILE A 184 -4.70 -5.70 -5.55
CA ILE A 184 -5.63 -6.38 -6.46
C ILE A 184 -7.05 -5.92 -6.16
N PRO A 185 -7.79 -5.37 -7.14
CA PRO A 185 -9.17 -4.94 -6.95
C PRO A 185 -10.08 -6.08 -6.51
N VAL A 186 -11.14 -5.76 -5.77
CA VAL A 186 -12.19 -6.72 -5.45
C VAL A 186 -12.99 -7.11 -6.70
N CYS A 187 -13.47 -8.35 -6.75
CA CYS A 187 -14.13 -8.89 -7.95
C CYS A 187 -15.36 -8.08 -8.38
N GLU A 188 -16.06 -7.44 -7.44
CA GLU A 188 -17.24 -6.63 -7.68
C GLU A 188 -16.96 -5.40 -8.56
N VAL A 189 -15.72 -4.94 -8.65
CA VAL A 189 -15.33 -3.85 -9.58
C VAL A 189 -15.57 -4.26 -11.04
N PHE A 190 -15.34 -5.54 -11.37
CA PHE A 190 -15.57 -6.05 -12.72
C PHE A 190 -17.08 -6.05 -13.10
N ASP A 191 -17.95 -6.29 -12.13
CA ASP A 191 -19.39 -6.23 -12.35
C ASP A 191 -19.84 -4.83 -12.74
N LEU A 192 -19.24 -3.80 -12.15
CA LEU A 192 -19.50 -2.40 -12.52
C LEU A 192 -19.01 -2.10 -13.93
N LEU A 193 -17.85 -2.59 -14.34
CA LEU A 193 -17.29 -2.37 -15.69
C LEU A 193 -18.12 -3.07 -16.77
N THR A 194 -18.67 -4.25 -16.51
CA THR A 194 -19.48 -5.02 -17.48
C THR A 194 -20.89 -4.44 -17.70
N GLN A 195 -21.41 -3.66 -16.76
CA GLN A 195 -22.73 -3.03 -16.85
C GLN A 195 -22.76 -1.76 -17.72
N VAL A 196 -21.59 -1.19 -18.02
CA VAL A 196 -21.52 0.06 -18.81
C VAL A 196 -21.50 -0.25 -20.29
N LYS A 197 -22.54 0.20 -21.04
CA LYS A 197 -22.58 0.05 -22.51
C LYS A 197 -21.50 0.92 -23.16
N LYS A 198 -20.87 0.44 -24.23
CA LYS A 198 -19.86 1.19 -25.01
C LYS A 198 -20.33 2.57 -25.47
N SER A 199 -21.65 2.77 -25.62
CA SER A 199 -22.27 4.04 -26.00
C SER A 199 -22.48 4.99 -24.81
N THR A 200 -22.19 4.59 -23.57
CA THR A 200 -22.40 5.45 -22.41
C THR A 200 -21.34 6.54 -22.41
N LYS A 201 -21.76 7.80 -22.46
CA LYS A 201 -20.87 8.96 -22.45
C LYS A 201 -20.10 9.00 -21.12
N GLY A 202 -18.76 9.05 -21.21
CA GLY A 202 -17.87 9.02 -20.05
C GLY A 202 -17.45 7.61 -19.59
N ALA A 203 -17.86 6.54 -20.30
CA ALA A 203 -17.38 5.19 -20.02
C ALA A 203 -15.89 5.10 -20.36
N VAL A 204 -15.09 4.56 -19.41
CA VAL A 204 -13.72 4.19 -19.64
C VAL A 204 -13.74 2.84 -20.36
N GLN A 205 -13.12 2.77 -21.54
CA GLN A 205 -12.91 1.49 -22.23
C GLN A 205 -11.59 0.93 -21.69
N GLY A 206 -11.68 -0.19 -20.98
CA GLY A 206 -10.52 -1.01 -20.64
C GLY A 206 -10.08 -1.86 -21.85
#